data_7f259f0a2749da4d0ab5730e1a143bdf
#
_entry.id   7f259f0a2749da4d0ab5730e1a143bdf
#
_cell.length_a   1.000
_cell.length_b   1.000
_cell.length_c   1.000
_cell.angle_alpha   90.00
_cell.angle_beta   90.00
_cell.angle_gamma   90.00
#
_symmetry.space_group_name_H-M   'P 1'
#
loop_
_entity.id
_entity.type
_entity.pdbx_description
1 polymer ?
#
loop_
_entity_poly.entity_id
_entity_poly.type
_entity_poly.pdbx_seq_one_letter_code
_entity_poly.pdbx_strand_id
1 'polypeptide(L)'
;MNINIRLNKNFTTQYNKLQEEFGTDIARINGFDDGQLSYTDFIDNFVDETTVADASIDGNSNVSHKDIVTLQKEMPKPHEKLLAFNKIYYEIQKKYGFQVANKWLRAEWVGELYMHDANTTSFKHYCFAYDLKDLAEKGLYFIEGRNAEPAKHLITFVDFVKEFVSYASNRSSGAVGLPNLIPYMFYFWKKDVDNHYLGITEVNAKDYAKQNFQRFIYAVNQPYCRDK
;
A
#
# COMPACT_ATOMS: atom_id res chain seq x y z
N MET A 1 -15.32 4.60 22.94
CA MET A 1 -14.37 5.72 22.90
C MET A 1 -14.91 6.72 21.88
N ASN A 2 -15.49 7.84 22.30
CA ASN A 2 -15.99 8.84 21.36
C ASN A 2 -14.81 9.65 20.83
N ILE A 3 -14.34 9.30 19.65
CA ILE A 3 -13.34 10.10 18.92
C ILE A 3 -14.08 11.31 18.35
N ASN A 4 -13.91 12.45 18.98
CA ASN A 4 -14.54 13.69 18.55
C ASN A 4 -13.73 14.29 17.39
N ILE A 5 -13.98 13.80 16.16
CA ILE A 5 -13.34 14.29 14.94
C ILE A 5 -13.99 15.63 14.58
N ARG A 6 -13.23 16.71 14.64
CA ARG A 6 -13.71 18.02 14.18
C ARG A 6 -13.69 18.09 12.67
N LEU A 7 -14.79 17.78 12.05
CA LEU A 7 -15.00 17.98 10.61
C LEU A 7 -15.34 19.46 10.31
N ASN A 8 -15.03 19.90 9.09
CA ASN A 8 -15.45 21.22 8.61
C ASN A 8 -16.98 21.31 8.61
N LYS A 9 -17.54 22.40 9.18
CA LYS A 9 -18.99 22.56 9.32
C LYS A 9 -19.73 22.49 7.99
N ASN A 10 -19.20 23.13 6.96
CA ASN A 10 -19.83 23.11 5.63
C ASN A 10 -19.76 21.72 4.98
N PHE A 11 -18.65 21.00 5.19
CA PHE A 11 -18.53 19.62 4.78
C PHE A 11 -19.60 18.74 5.44
N THR A 12 -19.73 18.82 6.77
CA THR A 12 -20.70 18.03 7.53
C THR A 12 -22.13 18.34 7.07
N THR A 13 -22.46 19.61 6.84
CA THR A 13 -23.79 20.01 6.34
C THR A 13 -24.06 19.41 4.97
N GLN A 14 -23.12 19.50 4.05
CA GLN A 14 -23.29 18.94 2.70
C GLN A 14 -23.31 17.40 2.70
N TYR A 15 -22.47 16.79 3.53
CA TYR A 15 -22.41 15.35 3.73
C TYR A 15 -23.76 14.79 4.20
N ASN A 16 -24.33 15.36 5.27
CA ASN A 16 -25.62 14.92 5.79
C ASN A 16 -26.74 15.10 4.76
N LYS A 17 -26.75 16.22 4.02
CA LYS A 17 -27.70 16.44 2.94
C LYS A 17 -27.63 15.38 1.85
N LEU A 18 -26.43 14.99 1.42
CA LEU A 18 -26.25 13.96 0.41
C LEU A 18 -26.63 12.57 0.94
N GLN A 19 -26.33 12.29 2.21
CA GLN A 19 -26.74 11.06 2.86
C GLN A 19 -28.28 10.95 2.93
N GLU A 20 -28.97 12.03 3.26
CA GLU A 20 -30.43 12.09 3.25
C GLU A 20 -31.00 11.95 1.82
N GLU A 21 -30.38 12.61 0.83
CA GLU A 21 -30.85 12.60 -0.57
C GLU A 21 -30.66 11.21 -1.22
N PHE A 22 -29.54 10.54 -0.97
CA PHE A 22 -29.18 9.28 -1.65
C PHE A 22 -29.33 8.02 -0.77
N GLY A 23 -29.54 8.18 0.53
CA GLY A 23 -29.67 7.05 1.46
C GLY A 23 -28.41 6.19 1.60
N THR A 24 -27.24 6.71 1.18
CA THR A 24 -25.95 5.98 1.19
C THR A 24 -24.89 6.78 1.92
N ASP A 25 -23.85 6.08 2.38
CA ASP A 25 -22.66 6.67 3.00
C ASP A 25 -21.45 6.50 2.09
N ILE A 26 -20.79 7.61 1.73
CA ILE A 26 -19.57 7.58 0.91
C ILE A 26 -18.39 6.94 1.64
N ALA A 27 -18.41 6.91 2.96
CA ALA A 27 -17.34 6.32 3.78
C ALA A 27 -17.48 4.81 3.96
N ARG A 28 -18.47 4.18 3.33
CA ARG A 28 -18.65 2.72 3.39
C ARG A 28 -17.46 1.97 2.79
N ILE A 29 -17.24 0.76 3.26
CA ILE A 29 -16.30 -0.18 2.64
C ILE A 29 -16.94 -0.73 1.36
N ASN A 30 -16.15 -0.82 0.28
CA ASN A 30 -16.61 -1.45 -0.96
C ASN A 30 -17.02 -2.90 -0.69
N GLY A 31 -18.19 -3.30 -1.19
CA GLY A 31 -18.71 -4.66 -1.05
C GLY A 31 -19.64 -4.89 0.14
N PHE A 32 -19.89 -3.89 0.97
CA PHE A 32 -20.93 -3.92 1.99
C PHE A 32 -22.08 -3.01 1.55
N ASP A 33 -23.24 -3.61 1.22
CA ASP A 33 -24.34 -2.90 0.59
C ASP A 33 -25.08 -1.94 1.51
N ASP A 34 -25.07 -2.16 2.81
CA ASP A 34 -25.87 -1.39 3.75
C ASP A 34 -25.03 -0.36 4.50
N GLY A 35 -24.82 0.73 3.91
CA GLY A 35 -24.24 1.99 4.28
C GLY A 35 -23.91 2.37 5.73
N GLN A 36 -24.20 1.55 6.71
CA GLN A 36 -23.80 1.75 8.10
C GLN A 36 -22.83 0.64 8.52
N LEU A 37 -21.57 0.99 8.52
CA LEU A 37 -20.55 0.20 9.20
C LEU A 37 -20.70 0.38 10.71
N SER A 38 -21.51 -0.46 11.34
CA SER A 38 -21.21 -0.74 12.73
C SER A 38 -19.91 -1.55 12.77
N TYR A 39 -19.09 -1.30 13.76
CA TYR A 39 -17.86 -2.05 13.99
C TYR A 39 -18.14 -3.57 14.12
N THR A 40 -19.26 -3.91 14.71
CA THR A 40 -19.73 -5.29 14.91
C THR A 40 -20.11 -5.93 13.59
N ASP A 41 -20.93 -5.26 12.78
CA ASP A 41 -21.35 -5.77 11.47
C ASP A 41 -20.16 -5.97 10.53
N PHE A 42 -19.17 -5.10 10.59
CA PHE A 42 -17.94 -5.27 9.83
C PHE A 42 -17.16 -6.53 10.24
N ILE A 43 -16.99 -6.74 11.55
CA ILE A 43 -16.30 -7.93 12.08
C ILE A 43 -17.07 -9.19 11.72
N ASP A 44 -18.37 -9.22 11.95
CA ASP A 44 -19.22 -10.38 11.69
C ASP A 44 -19.21 -10.76 10.22
N ASN A 45 -19.41 -9.80 9.32
CA ASN A 45 -19.32 -10.04 7.88
C ASN A 45 -17.91 -10.47 7.42
N PHE A 46 -16.86 -9.96 8.06
CA PHE A 46 -15.50 -10.33 7.72
C PHE A 46 -15.13 -11.74 8.17
N VAL A 47 -15.64 -12.17 9.33
CA VAL A 47 -15.35 -13.49 9.92
C VAL A 47 -16.20 -14.59 9.27
N ASP A 48 -17.45 -14.31 8.92
CA ASP A 48 -18.37 -15.27 8.33
C ASP A 48 -18.00 -15.68 6.89
N GLU A 49 -17.28 -14.86 6.19
CA GLU A 49 -16.79 -15.22 4.88
C GLU A 49 -15.56 -16.13 4.96
N THR A 50 -15.78 -17.41 4.89
CA THR A 50 -14.76 -18.44 5.13
C THR A 50 -13.83 -18.72 3.95
N THR A 51 -14.00 -18.08 2.80
CA THR A 51 -13.23 -18.49 1.61
C THR A 51 -12.91 -17.35 0.67
N VAL A 52 -11.69 -17.45 0.13
CA VAL A 52 -11.20 -16.87 -1.13
C VAL A 52 -11.11 -15.36 -1.16
N ALA A 53 -10.02 -14.89 -1.75
CA ALA A 53 -9.83 -13.52 -2.18
C ALA A 53 -11.14 -12.93 -2.72
N ASP A 54 -11.81 -12.16 -1.92
CA ASP A 54 -13.02 -11.49 -2.34
C ASP A 54 -12.67 -10.04 -2.71
N ALA A 55 -12.64 -9.78 -4.00
CA ALA A 55 -12.42 -8.44 -4.54
C ALA A 55 -13.51 -7.45 -4.10
N SER A 56 -14.61 -7.92 -3.51
CA SER A 56 -15.67 -7.07 -2.95
C SER A 56 -15.24 -6.36 -1.67
N ILE A 57 -14.28 -6.92 -0.92
CA ILE A 57 -13.77 -6.30 0.33
C ILE A 57 -12.75 -5.22 0.02
N ASP A 58 -11.88 -5.47 -0.93
CA ASP A 58 -10.94 -4.51 -1.48
C ASP A 58 -10.92 -4.69 -2.99
N GLY A 59 -11.34 -3.68 -3.75
CA GLY A 59 -11.23 -3.66 -5.20
C GLY A 59 -9.80 -3.84 -5.71
N ASN A 60 -8.83 -3.87 -4.80
CA ASN A 60 -7.46 -4.22 -5.06
C ASN A 60 -7.27 -5.73 -4.84
N SER A 61 -7.02 -6.48 -5.91
CA SER A 61 -6.80 -7.94 -5.91
C SER A 61 -5.64 -8.45 -5.03
N ASN A 62 -4.98 -7.56 -4.29
CA ASN A 62 -3.88 -7.91 -3.39
C ASN A 62 -4.34 -8.46 -2.03
N VAL A 63 -5.61 -8.31 -1.68
CA VAL A 63 -6.17 -8.93 -0.46
C VAL A 63 -6.56 -10.36 -0.78
N SER A 64 -5.65 -11.29 -0.57
CA SER A 64 -5.87 -12.70 -0.89
C SER A 64 -6.31 -13.55 0.30
N HIS A 65 -6.26 -13.04 1.51
CA HIS A 65 -6.60 -13.76 2.73
C HIS A 65 -7.31 -12.86 3.72
N LYS A 66 -8.41 -13.36 4.29
CA LYS A 66 -9.13 -12.74 5.40
C LYS A 66 -8.51 -13.20 6.72
N ASP A 67 -7.42 -12.59 7.09
CA ASP A 67 -6.77 -12.81 8.38
C ASP A 67 -6.88 -11.57 9.27
N ILE A 68 -6.40 -11.70 10.52
CA ILE A 68 -6.45 -10.61 11.50
C ILE A 68 -5.69 -9.35 11.02
N VAL A 69 -4.66 -9.52 10.20
CA VAL A 69 -3.86 -8.42 9.66
C VAL A 69 -4.67 -7.66 8.62
N THR A 70 -5.36 -8.37 7.73
CA THR A 70 -6.27 -7.78 6.74
C THR A 70 -7.42 -7.05 7.45
N LEU A 71 -8.02 -7.66 8.46
CA LEU A 71 -9.06 -7.01 9.27
C LEU A 71 -8.58 -5.68 9.89
N GLN A 72 -7.41 -5.67 10.51
CA GLN A 72 -6.84 -4.47 11.11
C GLN A 72 -6.59 -3.35 10.10
N LYS A 73 -6.36 -3.68 8.84
CA LYS A 73 -6.16 -2.70 7.77
C LYS A 73 -7.47 -2.15 7.20
N GLU A 74 -8.48 -3.01 7.08
CA GLU A 74 -9.76 -2.62 6.50
C GLU A 74 -10.60 -1.75 7.46
N MET A 75 -10.54 -2.06 8.75
CA MET A 75 -11.33 -1.37 9.78
C MET A 75 -11.21 0.17 9.80
N PRO A 76 -10.02 0.78 9.67
CA PRO A 76 -9.90 2.24 9.70
C PRO A 76 -10.27 2.92 8.38
N LYS A 77 -10.35 2.20 7.26
CA LYS A 77 -10.56 2.79 5.93
C LYS A 77 -11.76 3.73 5.80
N PRO A 78 -12.95 3.41 6.32
CA PRO A 78 -14.09 4.33 6.24
C PRO A 78 -13.83 5.66 6.93
N HIS A 79 -13.21 5.63 8.11
CA HIS A 79 -12.87 6.83 8.86
C HIS A 79 -11.77 7.62 8.18
N GLU A 80 -10.76 6.95 7.65
CA GLU A 80 -9.68 7.59 6.88
C GLU A 80 -10.23 8.25 5.61
N LYS A 81 -11.15 7.61 4.89
CA LYS A 81 -11.82 8.17 3.72
C LYS A 81 -12.63 9.42 4.08
N LEU A 82 -13.39 9.38 5.16
CA LEU A 82 -14.15 10.54 5.65
C LEU A 82 -13.23 11.72 5.98
N LEU A 83 -12.11 11.46 6.66
CA LEU A 83 -11.10 12.48 6.98
C LEU A 83 -10.46 13.06 5.72
N ALA A 84 -10.11 12.22 4.75
CA ALA A 84 -9.55 12.63 3.48
C ALA A 84 -10.52 13.54 2.71
N PHE A 85 -11.76 13.15 2.58
CA PHE A 85 -12.78 13.96 1.91
C PHE A 85 -13.05 15.28 2.62
N ASN A 86 -13.11 15.30 3.95
CA ASN A 86 -13.21 16.53 4.71
C ASN A 86 -12.02 17.46 4.44
N LYS A 87 -10.81 16.94 4.38
CA LYS A 87 -9.59 17.72 4.09
C LYS A 87 -9.61 18.28 2.67
N ILE A 88 -9.92 17.44 1.68
CA ILE A 88 -10.00 17.84 0.27
C ILE A 88 -11.10 18.90 0.07
N TYR A 89 -12.27 18.68 0.64
CA TYR A 89 -13.37 19.64 0.62
C TYR A 89 -12.94 21.00 1.17
N TYR A 90 -12.24 21.00 2.31
CA TYR A 90 -11.72 22.24 2.90
C TYR A 90 -10.75 22.98 1.97
N GLU A 91 -9.82 22.27 1.34
CA GLU A 91 -8.86 22.90 0.41
C GLU A 91 -9.56 23.43 -0.85
N ILE A 92 -10.53 22.70 -1.39
CA ILE A 92 -11.35 23.17 -2.52
C ILE A 92 -12.16 24.40 -2.10
N GLN A 93 -12.82 24.35 -0.95
CA GLN A 93 -13.58 25.48 -0.41
C GLN A 93 -12.72 26.72 -0.25
N LYS A 94 -11.52 26.57 0.30
CA LYS A 94 -10.58 27.67 0.52
C LYS A 94 -10.14 28.33 -0.78
N LYS A 95 -9.94 27.53 -1.83
CA LYS A 95 -9.40 28.01 -3.11
C LYS A 95 -10.48 28.48 -4.09
N TYR A 96 -11.62 27.79 -4.12
CA TYR A 96 -12.65 27.96 -5.15
C TYR A 96 -14.05 28.27 -4.58
N GLY A 97 -14.20 28.33 -3.28
CA GLY A 97 -15.47 28.58 -2.60
C GLY A 97 -16.31 27.32 -2.34
N PHE A 98 -17.28 27.48 -1.45
CA PHE A 98 -18.07 26.34 -0.95
C PHE A 98 -18.97 25.71 -2.02
N GLN A 99 -19.43 26.49 -3.00
CA GLN A 99 -20.26 25.93 -4.09
C GLN A 99 -19.51 24.92 -4.94
N VAL A 100 -18.22 25.18 -5.22
CA VAL A 100 -17.37 24.24 -5.97
C VAL A 100 -17.07 23.02 -5.12
N ALA A 101 -16.80 23.21 -3.83
CA ALA A 101 -16.58 22.09 -2.91
C ALA A 101 -17.85 21.18 -2.80
N ASN A 102 -19.04 21.79 -2.75
CA ASN A 102 -20.30 21.03 -2.75
C ASN A 102 -20.51 20.23 -4.03
N LYS A 103 -20.21 20.82 -5.20
CA LYS A 103 -20.29 20.12 -6.49
C LYS A 103 -19.30 18.96 -6.54
N TRP A 104 -18.09 19.17 -6.07
CA TRP A 104 -17.07 18.11 -6.02
C TRP A 104 -17.54 16.94 -5.14
N LEU A 105 -18.01 17.20 -3.91
CA LEU A 105 -18.46 16.15 -3.01
C LEU A 105 -19.67 15.38 -3.58
N ARG A 106 -20.60 16.09 -4.25
CA ARG A 106 -21.73 15.45 -4.93
C ARG A 106 -21.24 14.55 -6.07
N ALA A 107 -20.31 15.03 -6.90
CA ALA A 107 -19.80 14.26 -8.03
C ALA A 107 -19.07 12.96 -7.58
N GLU A 108 -18.33 13.00 -6.47
CA GLU A 108 -17.77 11.81 -5.82
C GLU A 108 -18.89 10.88 -5.28
N TRP A 109 -19.96 11.47 -4.75
CA TRP A 109 -21.06 10.69 -4.18
C TRP A 109 -21.84 9.90 -5.23
N VAL A 110 -22.13 10.53 -6.36
CA VAL A 110 -22.90 9.93 -7.47
C VAL A 110 -22.01 9.15 -8.47
N GLY A 111 -20.70 9.13 -8.26
CA GLY A 111 -19.76 8.38 -9.11
C GLY A 111 -19.38 9.09 -10.42
N GLU A 112 -19.69 10.39 -10.57
CA GLU A 112 -19.17 11.21 -11.69
C GLU A 112 -17.66 11.45 -11.58
N LEU A 113 -17.15 11.47 -10.34
CA LEU A 113 -15.73 11.46 -10.00
C LEU A 113 -15.45 10.27 -9.09
N TYR A 114 -14.27 9.72 -9.23
CA TYR A 114 -13.80 8.64 -8.36
C TYR A 114 -12.34 8.87 -7.98
N MET A 115 -12.10 9.06 -6.70
CA MET A 115 -10.75 9.10 -6.15
C MET A 115 -10.35 7.73 -5.65
N HIS A 116 -9.51 7.06 -6.41
CA HIS A 116 -8.96 5.76 -6.02
C HIS A 116 -8.18 5.87 -4.70
N ASP A 117 -8.43 4.95 -3.79
CA ASP A 117 -7.77 4.87 -2.48
C ASP A 117 -7.73 6.20 -1.69
N ALA A 118 -8.84 6.94 -1.73
CA ALA A 118 -8.96 8.23 -1.04
C ALA A 118 -8.65 8.15 0.47
N ASN A 119 -8.85 6.98 1.08
CA ASN A 119 -8.53 6.69 2.47
C ASN A 119 -7.02 6.68 2.77
N THR A 120 -6.16 6.49 1.76
CA THR A 120 -4.71 6.34 1.96
C THR A 120 -3.90 7.58 1.62
N THR A 121 -4.46 8.50 0.85
CA THR A 121 -3.74 9.64 0.25
C THR A 121 -3.37 10.76 1.21
N SER A 122 -4.00 10.83 2.39
CA SER A 122 -3.81 11.97 3.30
C SER A 122 -2.55 11.90 4.13
N PHE A 123 -2.01 10.69 4.40
CA PHE A 123 -0.92 10.51 5.36
C PHE A 123 0.17 9.53 4.92
N LYS A 124 -0.07 8.75 3.86
CA LYS A 124 0.89 7.79 3.33
C LYS A 124 1.12 8.04 1.86
N HIS A 125 2.35 7.88 1.46
CA HIS A 125 2.68 7.83 0.04
C HIS A 125 2.08 6.58 -0.59
N TYR A 126 1.54 6.70 -1.81
CA TYR A 126 0.83 5.59 -2.43
C TYR A 126 1.79 4.60 -3.11
N CYS A 127 2.27 4.91 -4.30
CA CYS A 127 3.19 4.06 -5.05
C CYS A 127 4.54 4.75 -5.25
N PHE A 128 5.61 3.97 -5.18
CA PHE A 128 6.96 4.45 -5.46
C PHE A 128 7.72 3.55 -6.41
N ALA A 129 8.54 4.18 -7.26
CA ALA A 129 9.61 3.51 -7.97
C ALA A 129 10.94 3.96 -7.38
N TYR A 130 11.69 3.02 -6.81
CA TYR A 130 12.96 3.28 -6.15
C TYR A 130 14.13 2.88 -7.03
N ASP A 131 15.09 3.80 -7.20
CA ASP A 131 16.40 3.48 -7.74
C ASP A 131 17.24 2.75 -6.67
N LEU A 132 17.75 1.57 -7.02
CA LEU A 132 18.59 0.78 -6.14
C LEU A 132 20.06 1.20 -6.14
N LYS A 133 20.42 2.29 -6.80
CA LYS A 133 21.79 2.79 -6.90
C LYS A 133 22.41 2.99 -5.51
N ASP A 134 21.73 3.74 -4.67
CA ASP A 134 22.22 4.03 -3.32
C ASP A 134 22.35 2.76 -2.48
N LEU A 135 21.44 1.82 -2.62
CA LEU A 135 21.54 0.52 -1.94
C LEU A 135 22.75 -0.29 -2.41
N ALA A 136 23.05 -0.24 -3.71
CA ALA A 136 24.20 -0.94 -4.28
C ALA A 136 25.54 -0.28 -3.90
N GLU A 137 25.61 1.05 -3.86
CA GLU A 137 26.83 1.81 -3.64
C GLU A 137 27.13 2.10 -2.16
N LYS A 138 26.07 2.29 -1.32
CA LYS A 138 26.21 2.69 0.08
C LYS A 138 25.81 1.59 1.07
N GLY A 139 25.16 0.53 0.60
CA GLY A 139 24.65 -0.54 1.44
C GLY A 139 23.34 -0.18 2.17
N LEU A 140 23.09 -0.84 3.29
CA LEU A 140 21.93 -0.56 4.14
C LEU A 140 22.24 0.60 5.08
N TYR A 141 21.56 1.73 4.92
CA TYR A 141 21.77 2.93 5.75
C TYR A 141 20.46 3.62 6.16
N PHE A 142 19.31 3.10 5.72
CA PHE A 142 18.00 3.70 5.93
C PHE A 142 17.33 3.30 7.26
N ILE A 143 17.93 2.39 8.02
CA ILE A 143 17.47 1.99 9.35
C ILE A 143 18.53 2.44 10.36
N GLU A 144 18.17 3.39 11.22
CA GLU A 144 19.06 3.89 12.25
C GLU A 144 19.61 2.75 13.12
N GLY A 145 20.92 2.74 13.32
CA GLY A 145 21.63 1.71 14.10
C GLY A 145 21.74 0.33 13.44
N ARG A 146 21.33 0.18 12.17
CA ARG A 146 21.41 -1.08 11.41
C ARG A 146 22.04 -0.89 10.05
N ASN A 147 23.19 -0.23 10.04
CA ASN A 147 23.91 0.01 8.80
C ASN A 147 24.73 -1.22 8.42
N ALA A 148 24.80 -1.51 7.13
CA ALA A 148 25.65 -2.51 6.55
C ALA A 148 26.36 -1.94 5.33
N GLU A 149 27.65 -2.25 5.20
CA GLU A 149 28.49 -1.88 4.07
C GLU A 149 27.90 -2.38 2.73
N PRO A 150 28.28 -1.79 1.60
CA PRO A 150 27.82 -2.22 0.28
C PRO A 150 27.97 -3.72 0.05
N ALA A 151 26.98 -4.31 -0.59
CA ALA A 151 27.02 -5.71 -0.96
C ALA A 151 28.21 -5.99 -1.89
N LYS A 152 28.90 -7.10 -1.65
CA LYS A 152 30.00 -7.55 -2.50
C LYS A 152 29.59 -8.64 -3.48
N HIS A 153 28.50 -9.34 -3.17
CA HIS A 153 28.02 -10.54 -3.84
C HIS A 153 26.52 -10.47 -4.11
N LEU A 154 26.07 -11.21 -5.12
CA LEU A 154 24.64 -11.26 -5.50
C LEU A 154 23.74 -11.65 -4.32
N ILE A 155 24.14 -12.66 -3.57
CA ILE A 155 23.34 -13.16 -2.43
C ILE A 155 23.09 -12.06 -1.38
N THR A 156 24.14 -11.29 -1.05
CA THR A 156 24.04 -10.18 -0.09
C THR A 156 23.23 -9.03 -0.65
N PHE A 157 23.40 -8.72 -1.94
CA PHE A 157 22.59 -7.68 -2.59
C PHE A 157 21.11 -8.05 -2.59
N VAL A 158 20.77 -9.30 -2.89
CA VAL A 158 19.39 -9.79 -2.82
C VAL A 158 18.82 -9.66 -1.40
N ASP A 159 19.59 -9.98 -0.37
CA ASP A 159 19.15 -9.79 1.01
C ASP A 159 18.92 -8.32 1.34
N PHE A 160 19.77 -7.41 0.89
CA PHE A 160 19.58 -5.97 1.07
C PHE A 160 18.32 -5.46 0.36
N VAL A 161 18.06 -5.94 -0.86
CA VAL A 161 16.83 -5.58 -1.58
C VAL A 161 15.59 -6.08 -0.83
N LYS A 162 15.62 -7.29 -0.27
CA LYS A 162 14.52 -7.84 0.54
C LYS A 162 14.24 -6.96 1.77
N GLU A 163 15.27 -6.59 2.52
CA GLU A 163 15.14 -5.71 3.67
C GLU A 163 14.59 -4.33 3.27
N PHE A 164 15.09 -3.80 2.16
CA PHE A 164 14.61 -2.53 1.62
C PHE A 164 13.13 -2.60 1.22
N VAL A 165 12.71 -3.66 0.50
CA VAL A 165 11.31 -3.84 0.10
C VAL A 165 10.41 -3.97 1.33
N SER A 166 10.81 -4.77 2.32
CA SER A 166 10.07 -4.89 3.57
C SER A 166 9.92 -3.54 4.28
N TYR A 167 11.00 -2.77 4.38
CA TYR A 167 10.99 -1.44 4.97
C TYR A 167 10.09 -0.45 4.18
N ALA A 168 10.25 -0.38 2.86
CA ALA A 168 9.50 0.53 2.00
C ALA A 168 8.02 0.15 1.93
N SER A 169 7.72 -1.15 1.88
CA SER A 169 6.35 -1.64 1.80
C SER A 169 5.53 -1.28 3.03
N ASN A 170 6.12 -1.28 4.21
CA ASN A 170 5.44 -0.88 5.45
C ASN A 170 5.19 0.65 5.55
N ARG A 171 5.76 1.45 4.65
CA ARG A 171 5.67 2.92 4.63
C ARG A 171 4.93 3.49 3.43
N SER A 172 4.55 2.65 2.50
CA SER A 172 3.72 3.02 1.34
C SER A 172 2.35 2.33 1.43
N SER A 173 1.35 2.93 0.86
CA SER A 173 -0.01 2.35 0.80
C SER A 173 -0.25 1.55 -0.48
N GLY A 174 0.60 1.75 -1.48
CA GLY A 174 0.54 1.09 -2.76
C GLY A 174 1.81 0.28 -3.08
N ALA A 175 2.12 0.16 -4.35
CA ALA A 175 3.20 -0.67 -4.84
C ALA A 175 4.59 -0.07 -4.60
N VAL A 176 5.57 -0.94 -4.40
CA VAL A 176 7.00 -0.64 -4.42
C VAL A 176 7.58 -1.17 -5.73
N GLY A 177 7.95 -0.26 -6.63
CA GLY A 177 8.58 -0.58 -7.90
C GLY A 177 10.11 -0.51 -7.80
N LEU A 178 10.79 -1.43 -8.48
CA LEU A 178 12.25 -1.51 -8.54
C LEU A 178 12.69 -1.60 -10.01
N PRO A 179 12.66 -0.48 -10.76
CA PRO A 179 12.85 -0.49 -12.21
C PRO A 179 14.23 -0.99 -12.66
N ASN A 180 15.25 -0.87 -11.81
CA ASN A 180 16.62 -1.28 -12.11
C ASN A 180 17.09 -2.51 -11.32
N LEU A 181 16.19 -3.30 -10.76
CA LEU A 181 16.54 -4.52 -10.01
C LEU A 181 17.37 -5.49 -10.86
N ILE A 182 16.91 -5.81 -12.07
CA ILE A 182 17.58 -6.78 -12.94
C ILE A 182 18.98 -6.33 -13.36
N PRO A 183 19.21 -5.09 -13.81
CA PRO A 183 20.56 -4.60 -14.07
C PRO A 183 21.53 -4.74 -12.89
N TYR A 184 21.10 -4.42 -11.67
CA TYR A 184 21.96 -4.58 -10.49
C TYR A 184 22.17 -6.03 -10.11
N MET A 185 21.15 -6.89 -10.17
CA MET A 185 21.30 -8.33 -9.97
C MET A 185 22.30 -8.92 -10.98
N PHE A 186 22.21 -8.52 -12.25
CA PHE A 186 23.14 -8.96 -13.30
C PHE A 186 24.57 -8.49 -13.01
N TYR A 187 24.76 -7.25 -12.57
CA TYR A 187 26.08 -6.74 -12.19
C TYR A 187 26.75 -7.62 -11.10
N PHE A 188 26.05 -7.89 -10.01
CA PHE A 188 26.58 -8.71 -8.92
C PHE A 188 26.76 -10.17 -9.32
N TRP A 189 25.84 -10.72 -10.10
CA TRP A 189 25.96 -12.06 -10.66
C TRP A 189 27.22 -12.20 -11.51
N LYS A 190 27.41 -11.29 -12.47
CA LYS A 190 28.58 -11.29 -13.33
C LYS A 190 29.86 -11.22 -12.54
N LYS A 191 29.94 -10.33 -11.57
CA LYS A 191 31.08 -10.16 -10.68
C LYS A 191 31.39 -11.45 -9.91
N ASP A 192 30.38 -12.16 -9.41
CA ASP A 192 30.55 -13.42 -8.68
C ASP A 192 31.04 -14.54 -9.60
N VAL A 193 30.57 -14.60 -10.84
CA VAL A 193 31.04 -15.57 -11.85
C VAL A 193 32.49 -15.28 -12.24
N ASP A 194 32.79 -14.02 -12.57
CA ASP A 194 34.17 -13.62 -12.99
C ASP A 194 35.20 -13.87 -11.89
N ASN A 195 34.82 -13.79 -10.61
CA ASN A 195 35.70 -14.02 -9.46
C ASN A 195 35.59 -15.43 -8.86
N HIS A 196 34.86 -16.35 -9.50
CA HIS A 196 34.67 -17.72 -9.01
C HIS A 196 34.16 -17.79 -7.55
N TYR A 197 33.34 -16.84 -7.14
CA TYR A 197 32.81 -16.76 -5.77
C TYR A 197 32.13 -18.07 -5.37
N LEU A 198 32.54 -18.66 -4.24
CA LEU A 198 32.07 -19.95 -3.74
C LEU A 198 32.13 -21.10 -4.78
N GLY A 199 33.07 -21.06 -5.70
CA GLY A 199 33.21 -22.08 -6.76
C GLY A 199 32.21 -21.93 -7.90
N ILE A 200 31.63 -20.74 -8.08
CA ILE A 200 30.74 -20.47 -9.21
C ILE A 200 31.60 -20.37 -10.48
N THR A 201 31.17 -21.11 -11.49
CA THR A 201 31.76 -21.15 -12.82
C THR A 201 30.68 -20.94 -13.86
N GLU A 202 31.03 -20.78 -15.13
CA GLU A 202 30.07 -20.69 -16.22
C GLU A 202 29.08 -21.87 -16.26
N VAL A 203 29.49 -23.05 -15.79
CA VAL A 203 28.67 -24.27 -15.78
C VAL A 203 27.49 -24.14 -14.81
N ASN A 204 27.70 -23.59 -13.62
CA ASN A 204 26.68 -23.48 -12.57
C ASN A 204 26.14 -22.04 -12.35
N ALA A 205 26.64 -21.09 -13.12
CA ALA A 205 26.29 -19.67 -12.99
C ALA A 205 24.78 -19.40 -13.16
N LYS A 206 24.13 -20.15 -14.07
CA LYS A 206 22.69 -20.04 -14.31
C LYS A 206 21.87 -20.50 -13.11
N ASP A 207 22.27 -21.60 -12.50
CA ASP A 207 21.57 -22.12 -11.31
C ASP A 207 21.76 -21.19 -10.11
N TYR A 208 22.94 -20.62 -9.96
CA TYR A 208 23.21 -19.60 -8.95
C TYR A 208 22.31 -18.37 -9.12
N ALA A 209 22.15 -17.84 -10.35
CA ALA A 209 21.24 -16.75 -10.63
C ALA A 209 19.79 -17.13 -10.30
N LYS A 210 19.35 -18.30 -10.75
CA LYS A 210 18.00 -18.82 -10.54
C LYS A 210 17.67 -18.97 -9.05
N GLN A 211 18.59 -19.51 -8.25
CA GLN A 211 18.39 -19.66 -6.80
C GLN A 211 18.26 -18.31 -6.09
N ASN A 212 19.08 -17.32 -6.46
CA ASN A 212 18.99 -15.98 -5.86
C ASN A 212 17.73 -15.25 -6.28
N PHE A 213 17.28 -15.41 -7.52
CA PHE A 213 16.01 -14.86 -7.97
C PHE A 213 14.81 -15.51 -7.26
N GLN A 214 14.82 -16.83 -7.14
CA GLN A 214 13.81 -17.58 -6.40
C GLN A 214 13.76 -17.13 -4.92
N ARG A 215 14.92 -16.94 -4.30
CA ARG A 215 15.03 -16.41 -2.93
C ARG A 215 14.40 -15.02 -2.79
N PHE A 216 14.63 -14.14 -3.77
CA PHE A 216 13.99 -12.83 -3.82
C PHE A 216 12.47 -12.95 -3.93
N ILE A 217 11.96 -13.67 -4.93
CA ILE A 217 10.52 -13.85 -5.16
C ILE A 217 9.84 -14.46 -3.94
N TYR A 218 10.46 -15.48 -3.33
CA TYR A 218 9.92 -16.08 -2.11
C TYR A 218 9.78 -15.05 -0.99
N ALA A 219 10.80 -14.23 -0.76
CA ALA A 219 10.79 -13.25 0.32
C ALA A 219 9.76 -12.15 0.12
N VAL A 220 9.67 -11.57 -1.09
CA VAL A 220 8.70 -10.48 -1.36
C VAL A 220 7.26 -10.97 -1.44
N ASN A 221 7.06 -12.27 -1.52
CA ASN A 221 5.75 -12.90 -1.54
C ASN A 221 5.25 -13.30 -0.13
N GLN A 222 6.02 -12.99 0.92
CA GLN A 222 5.61 -13.27 2.29
C GLN A 222 4.58 -12.22 2.79
N PRO A 223 3.71 -12.59 3.76
CA PRO A 223 2.72 -11.69 4.32
C PRO A 223 3.29 -10.34 4.79
N TYR A 224 4.43 -10.34 5.45
CA TYR A 224 5.07 -9.11 5.95
C TYR A 224 5.55 -8.13 4.85
N CYS A 225 5.58 -8.58 3.58
CA CYS A 225 5.84 -7.74 2.42
C CYS A 225 4.58 -7.40 1.62
N ARG A 226 3.50 -8.16 1.78
CA ARG A 226 2.27 -8.06 0.99
C ARG A 226 1.15 -7.37 1.72
N ASP A 227 1.01 -7.67 2.99
CA ASP A 227 -0.10 -7.16 3.79
C ASP A 227 0.21 -5.74 4.24
N LYS A 228 -0.41 -4.80 3.57
CA LYS A 228 -0.30 -3.37 3.87
C LYS A 228 -1.62 -2.81 4.32
#